data_9f7ebb7455f1aa451629e9a8e2a7e7b9
#
_entry.id   9f7ebb7455f1aa451629e9a8e2a7e7b9
#
_cell.length_a   1.000
_cell.length_b   1.000
_cell.length_c   1.000
_cell.angle_alpha   90.00
_cell.angle_beta   90.00
_cell.angle_gamma   90.00
#
_symmetry.space_group_name_H-M   'P 1'
#
loop_
_entity.id
_entity.type
_entity.pdbx_description
1 polymer ?
#
loop_
_entity_poly.entity_id
_entity_poly.type
_entity_poly.pdbx_seq_one_letter_code
_entity_poly.pdbx_strand_id
1 'polypeptide(L)'
;MFDNLQDKMDRVFKTLRGEATLNEWHIDNALKEIRVALLEADVHFKVVKEFTNRVREKAVGGDVLTAFSPSQQVTKIVRDELQTLLGGNEVGLALVGSPAVIMMVGLQGSGKTTTSGKLAMHLKTRGRRPLLVPCDVYRPAAIDQLRIVANNVKVPFYEIGELRNPVQIAQNALREAKTLLYDTVILDTAGRLHIDDELMQELQTIKTDARPSEILFVADAMTGQDAVKSAKEFDDRLGVTGIVLTKLDGDARGGAALSIKHVVNRPIKFVGVGEKYADLDVFYPERMAQRILGMGDVLSLIEKVEAEVDQKEAARLADRVAKDKFTLEDLRSQLLQVKKMGPLSSLMSMIPGAGKINEGDVDENAIVRMQAILDSMTFKEREYPQILNGHRKKRIAKGSGTSVQEINRLLKNYLQMKKMMKTFSKGFGARKFGKMMKGLPPEFLQ
;
A
#
# COMPACT_ATOMS: atom_id res chain seq x y z
N MET A 1 1.90 8.53 -2.44
CA MET A 1 2.82 7.56 -3.11
C MET A 1 2.92 7.91 -4.59
N PHE A 2 4.08 8.27 -5.08
CA PHE A 2 4.33 8.68 -6.48
C PHE A 2 3.59 9.93 -6.98
N ASP A 3 2.97 10.73 -6.14
CA ASP A 3 2.02 11.77 -6.53
C ASP A 3 2.64 12.80 -7.48
N ASN A 4 3.87 13.27 -7.18
CA ASN A 4 4.59 14.20 -8.05
C ASN A 4 4.94 13.58 -9.42
N LEU A 5 5.35 12.31 -9.43
CA LEU A 5 5.68 11.60 -10.67
C LEU A 5 4.42 11.32 -11.49
N GLN A 6 3.35 10.89 -10.81
CA GLN A 6 2.04 10.63 -11.44
C GLN A 6 1.48 11.89 -12.11
N ASP A 7 1.48 13.04 -11.41
CA ASP A 7 0.98 14.30 -11.97
C ASP A 7 1.73 14.73 -13.23
N LYS A 8 3.05 14.55 -13.24
CA LYS A 8 3.88 14.86 -14.41
C LYS A 8 3.60 13.91 -15.57
N MET A 9 3.53 12.62 -15.31
CA MET A 9 3.19 11.62 -16.31
C MET A 9 1.79 11.85 -16.88
N ASP A 10 0.79 12.17 -16.06
CA ASP A 10 -0.57 12.47 -16.52
C ASP A 10 -0.60 13.71 -17.46
N ARG A 11 0.21 14.74 -17.18
CA ARG A 11 0.36 15.92 -18.08
C ARG A 11 0.92 15.51 -19.44
N VAL A 12 2.03 14.75 -19.46
CA VAL A 12 2.66 14.28 -20.71
C VAL A 12 1.66 13.49 -21.54
N PHE A 13 0.94 12.54 -20.94
CA PHE A 13 -0.02 11.73 -21.67
C PHE A 13 -1.29 12.49 -22.08
N LYS A 14 -1.69 13.54 -21.37
CA LYS A 14 -2.77 14.44 -21.82
C LYS A 14 -2.38 15.21 -23.07
N THR A 15 -1.15 15.71 -23.12
CA THR A 15 -0.64 16.40 -24.32
C THR A 15 -0.63 15.43 -25.51
N LEU A 16 -0.12 14.20 -25.35
CA LEU A 16 -0.12 13.20 -26.41
C LEU A 16 -1.52 12.79 -26.90
N ARG A 17 -2.52 12.76 -26.01
CA ARG A 17 -3.91 12.42 -26.39
C ARG A 17 -4.58 13.50 -27.21
N GLY A 18 -4.12 14.73 -27.13
CA GLY A 18 -4.65 15.87 -27.93
C GLY A 18 -4.21 15.84 -29.39
N GLU A 19 -3.19 15.05 -29.74
CA GLU A 19 -2.64 14.98 -31.09
C GLU A 19 -3.37 13.93 -31.93
N ALA A 20 -3.85 14.35 -33.11
CA ALA A 20 -4.56 13.46 -34.04
C ALA A 20 -3.62 12.44 -34.69
N THR A 21 -2.36 12.81 -34.90
CA THR A 21 -1.29 11.96 -35.45
C THR A 21 -0.02 12.15 -34.64
N LEU A 22 0.65 11.06 -34.27
CA LEU A 22 1.97 11.11 -33.63
C LEU A 22 3.07 10.92 -34.68
N ASN A 23 4.06 11.81 -34.65
CA ASN A 23 5.31 11.67 -35.39
C ASN A 23 6.49 11.55 -34.41
N GLU A 24 7.68 11.29 -34.92
CA GLU A 24 8.89 11.15 -34.08
C GLU A 24 9.16 12.36 -33.20
N TRP A 25 8.84 13.57 -33.64
CA TRP A 25 9.02 14.80 -32.88
C TRP A 25 8.14 14.83 -31.63
N HIS A 26 6.85 14.40 -31.75
CA HIS A 26 5.94 14.29 -30.60
C HIS A 26 6.43 13.27 -29.60
N ILE A 27 6.94 12.11 -30.08
CA ILE A 27 7.50 11.06 -29.23
C ILE A 27 8.75 11.58 -28.50
N ASP A 28 9.69 12.20 -29.23
CA ASP A 28 10.92 12.72 -28.63
C ASP A 28 10.65 13.83 -27.59
N ASN A 29 9.67 14.71 -27.81
CA ASN A 29 9.27 15.70 -26.82
C ASN A 29 8.64 15.07 -25.58
N ALA A 30 7.74 14.11 -25.74
CA ALA A 30 7.17 13.39 -24.61
C ALA A 30 8.25 12.65 -23.81
N LEU A 31 9.23 12.03 -24.47
CA LEU A 31 10.35 11.35 -23.81
C LEU A 31 11.27 12.33 -23.07
N LYS A 32 11.45 13.57 -23.57
CA LYS A 32 12.16 14.60 -22.82
C LYS A 32 11.45 14.96 -21.52
N GLU A 33 10.12 15.16 -21.57
CA GLU A 33 9.32 15.48 -20.38
C GLU A 33 9.30 14.30 -19.39
N ILE A 34 9.13 13.06 -19.86
CA ILE A 34 9.23 11.84 -19.05
C ILE A 34 10.60 11.74 -18.39
N ARG A 35 11.69 12.00 -19.14
CA ARG A 35 13.04 12.00 -18.60
C ARG A 35 13.21 13.01 -17.47
N VAL A 36 12.72 14.23 -17.64
CA VAL A 36 12.75 15.27 -16.59
C VAL A 36 11.94 14.81 -15.38
N ALA A 37 10.73 14.29 -15.59
CA ALA A 37 9.87 13.81 -14.52
C ALA A 37 10.54 12.70 -13.68
N LEU A 38 11.20 11.73 -14.32
CA LEU A 38 11.92 10.64 -13.65
C LEU A 38 13.15 11.15 -12.88
N LEU A 39 13.91 12.10 -13.45
CA LEU A 39 15.07 12.69 -12.77
C LEU A 39 14.66 13.51 -11.54
N GLU A 40 13.60 14.30 -11.63
CA GLU A 40 13.03 15.05 -10.51
C GLU A 40 12.41 14.14 -9.44
N ALA A 41 11.97 12.93 -9.83
CA ALA A 41 11.56 11.89 -8.92
C ALA A 41 12.75 11.15 -8.26
N ASP A 42 13.99 11.62 -8.46
CA ASP A 42 15.21 11.02 -7.91
C ASP A 42 15.51 9.60 -8.47
N VAL A 43 15.11 9.32 -9.71
CA VAL A 43 15.49 8.08 -10.38
C VAL A 43 16.94 8.17 -10.87
N HIS A 44 17.72 7.10 -10.68
CA HIS A 44 19.12 7.07 -11.07
C HIS A 44 19.31 7.32 -12.57
N PHE A 45 20.24 8.22 -12.94
CA PHE A 45 20.43 8.71 -14.31
C PHE A 45 20.60 7.61 -15.37
N LYS A 46 21.36 6.55 -15.09
CA LYS A 46 21.56 5.42 -16.02
C LYS A 46 20.23 4.71 -16.30
N VAL A 47 19.42 4.53 -15.26
CA VAL A 47 18.08 3.91 -15.37
C VAL A 47 17.17 4.72 -16.28
N VAL A 48 17.15 6.05 -16.05
CA VAL A 48 16.34 6.97 -16.88
C VAL A 48 16.78 6.92 -18.35
N LYS A 49 18.11 6.94 -18.60
CA LYS A 49 18.65 6.89 -19.97
C LYS A 49 18.28 5.58 -20.69
N GLU A 50 18.44 4.44 -20.03
CA GLU A 50 18.10 3.14 -20.60
C GLU A 50 16.60 3.01 -20.84
N PHE A 51 15.77 3.45 -19.88
CA PHE A 51 14.33 3.45 -20.01
C PHE A 51 13.86 4.28 -21.22
N THR A 52 14.32 5.55 -21.33
CA THR A 52 13.90 6.42 -22.43
C THR A 52 14.36 5.90 -23.79
N ASN A 53 15.55 5.30 -23.89
CA ASN A 53 16.02 4.67 -25.12
C ASN A 53 15.15 3.48 -25.54
N ARG A 54 14.83 2.57 -24.60
CA ARG A 54 13.97 1.41 -24.90
C ARG A 54 12.55 1.83 -25.31
N VAL A 55 11.99 2.82 -24.64
CA VAL A 55 10.68 3.37 -25.04
C VAL A 55 10.74 3.95 -26.44
N ARG A 56 11.80 4.73 -26.76
CA ARG A 56 11.99 5.32 -28.09
C ARG A 56 12.10 4.26 -29.20
N GLU A 57 12.94 3.27 -28.99
CA GLU A 57 13.14 2.16 -29.95
C GLU A 57 11.81 1.45 -30.25
N LYS A 58 11.02 1.16 -29.22
CA LYS A 58 9.72 0.48 -29.40
C LYS A 58 8.64 1.40 -29.98
N ALA A 59 8.68 2.69 -29.67
CA ALA A 59 7.68 3.65 -30.18
C ALA A 59 7.92 4.03 -31.63
N VAL A 60 9.18 4.06 -32.10
CA VAL A 60 9.53 4.43 -33.49
C VAL A 60 9.59 3.19 -34.37
N GLY A 61 10.01 2.02 -33.85
CA GLY A 61 10.19 0.78 -34.63
C GLY A 61 8.99 -0.16 -34.64
N GLY A 62 7.92 0.16 -33.94
CA GLY A 62 6.76 -0.73 -33.83
C GLY A 62 5.82 -0.66 -35.03
N ASP A 63 5.43 -1.81 -35.59
CA ASP A 63 4.28 -1.89 -36.48
C ASP A 63 3.06 -1.31 -35.76
N VAL A 64 2.44 -0.30 -36.37
CA VAL A 64 1.27 0.39 -35.84
C VAL A 64 0.13 -0.62 -35.72
N LEU A 65 -0.14 -1.08 -34.49
CA LEU A 65 -1.30 -1.93 -34.23
C LEU A 65 -2.56 -1.11 -34.54
N THR A 66 -3.21 -1.43 -35.64
CA THR A 66 -4.41 -0.71 -36.18
C THR A 66 -5.59 -0.62 -35.22
N ALA A 67 -5.54 -1.35 -34.09
CA ALA A 67 -6.59 -1.40 -33.07
C ALA A 67 -6.51 -0.25 -32.02
N PHE A 68 -5.39 0.47 -31.91
CA PHE A 68 -5.16 1.49 -30.90
C PHE A 68 -4.82 2.84 -31.52
N SER A 69 -5.23 3.94 -30.87
CA SER A 69 -4.73 5.26 -31.27
C SER A 69 -3.22 5.36 -30.98
N PRO A 70 -2.47 6.16 -31.73
CA PRO A 70 -1.02 6.33 -31.53
C PRO A 70 -0.65 6.69 -30.10
N SER A 71 -1.43 7.56 -29.44
CA SER A 71 -1.22 7.93 -28.04
C SER A 71 -1.43 6.77 -27.06
N GLN A 72 -2.40 5.87 -27.34
CA GLN A 72 -2.64 4.67 -26.56
C GLN A 72 -1.48 3.67 -26.69
N GLN A 73 -0.88 3.58 -27.87
CA GLN A 73 0.29 2.72 -28.10
C GLN A 73 1.50 3.19 -27.32
N VAL A 74 1.83 4.49 -27.36
CA VAL A 74 2.94 5.06 -26.56
C VAL A 74 2.68 4.87 -25.07
N THR A 75 1.46 5.11 -24.60
CA THR A 75 1.10 4.87 -23.19
C THR A 75 1.31 3.41 -22.78
N LYS A 76 0.93 2.46 -23.66
CA LYS A 76 1.14 1.03 -23.42
C LYS A 76 2.62 0.68 -23.34
N ILE A 77 3.43 1.18 -24.30
CA ILE A 77 4.88 0.94 -24.32
C ILE A 77 5.52 1.47 -23.04
N VAL A 78 5.19 2.71 -22.62
CA VAL A 78 5.72 3.28 -21.38
C VAL A 78 5.30 2.47 -20.15
N ARG A 79 4.04 2.00 -20.09
CA ARG A 79 3.56 1.13 -19.01
C ARG A 79 4.37 -0.17 -18.95
N ASP A 80 4.52 -0.84 -20.09
CA ASP A 80 5.18 -2.15 -20.15
C ASP A 80 6.68 -2.03 -19.82
N GLU A 81 7.32 -0.90 -20.21
CA GLU A 81 8.71 -0.62 -19.83
C GLU A 81 8.85 -0.24 -18.35
N LEU A 82 7.89 0.50 -17.78
CA LEU A 82 7.87 0.77 -16.32
C LEU A 82 7.68 -0.53 -15.53
N GLN A 83 6.77 -1.40 -15.95
CA GLN A 83 6.58 -2.71 -15.34
C GLN A 83 7.87 -3.53 -15.38
N THR A 84 8.55 -3.57 -16.51
CA THR A 84 9.85 -4.26 -16.68
C THR A 84 10.90 -3.66 -15.76
N LEU A 85 10.99 -2.33 -15.68
CA LEU A 85 11.92 -1.62 -14.82
C LEU A 85 11.69 -1.94 -13.33
N LEU A 86 10.44 -2.07 -12.92
CA LEU A 86 10.05 -2.43 -11.55
C LEU A 86 10.24 -3.92 -11.22
N GLY A 87 10.57 -4.76 -12.20
CA GLY A 87 10.87 -6.18 -11.99
C GLY A 87 10.02 -7.16 -12.78
N GLY A 88 9.13 -6.69 -13.64
CA GLY A 88 8.28 -7.48 -14.51
C GLY A 88 7.11 -8.14 -13.81
N ASN A 89 7.35 -9.21 -13.07
CA ASN A 89 6.34 -9.96 -12.34
C ASN A 89 6.56 -9.91 -10.82
N GLU A 90 5.51 -10.21 -10.08
CA GLU A 90 5.59 -10.43 -8.64
C GLU A 90 6.55 -11.60 -8.33
N VAL A 91 7.33 -11.44 -7.25
CA VAL A 91 8.21 -12.48 -6.72
C VAL A 91 7.89 -12.70 -5.25
N GLY A 92 7.27 -13.83 -4.94
CA GLY A 92 6.92 -14.23 -3.58
C GLY A 92 8.14 -14.61 -2.72
N LEU A 93 7.89 -14.98 -1.47
CA LEU A 93 8.91 -15.49 -0.55
C LEU A 93 9.26 -16.95 -0.87
N ALA A 94 10.55 -17.27 -0.87
CA ALA A 94 11.05 -18.63 -0.96
C ALA A 94 11.11 -19.23 0.46
N LEU A 95 9.99 -19.73 0.98
CA LEU A 95 9.88 -20.30 2.32
C LEU A 95 10.27 -21.79 2.30
N VAL A 96 11.57 -22.06 2.15
CA VAL A 96 12.14 -23.41 2.08
C VAL A 96 12.74 -23.77 3.43
N GLY A 97 12.54 -25.01 3.86
CA GLY A 97 13.04 -25.53 5.14
C GLY A 97 11.95 -25.69 6.21
N SER A 98 12.30 -26.36 7.29
CA SER A 98 11.42 -26.57 8.46
C SER A 98 12.23 -26.38 9.73
N PRO A 99 12.18 -25.18 10.34
CA PRO A 99 11.49 -23.98 9.88
C PRO A 99 12.17 -23.31 8.68
N ALA A 100 11.39 -22.57 7.87
CA ALA A 100 11.92 -21.59 6.92
C ALA A 100 12.48 -20.39 7.67
N VAL A 101 13.67 -19.90 7.29
CA VAL A 101 14.34 -18.81 8.00
C VAL A 101 14.35 -17.56 7.12
N ILE A 102 13.87 -16.46 7.66
CA ILE A 102 13.90 -15.14 7.05
C ILE A 102 14.81 -14.24 7.87
N MET A 103 15.83 -13.66 7.26
CA MET A 103 16.75 -12.73 7.90
C MET A 103 16.46 -11.31 7.43
N MET A 104 16.13 -10.41 8.37
CA MET A 104 15.84 -9.00 8.08
C MET A 104 17.11 -8.19 8.25
N VAL A 105 17.58 -7.55 7.18
CA VAL A 105 18.83 -6.75 7.18
C VAL A 105 18.56 -5.32 6.67
N GLY A 106 19.45 -4.36 7.01
CA GLY A 106 19.33 -2.97 6.58
C GLY A 106 19.83 -1.99 7.63
N LEU A 107 19.84 -0.70 7.27
CA LEU A 107 20.35 0.37 8.13
C LEU A 107 19.45 0.62 9.35
N GLN A 108 19.98 1.33 10.35
CA GLN A 108 19.20 1.79 11.49
C GLN A 108 18.07 2.73 11.02
N GLY A 109 16.88 2.59 11.59
CA GLY A 109 15.73 3.42 11.24
C GLY A 109 15.03 3.06 9.93
N SER A 110 15.52 2.05 9.18
CA SER A 110 14.86 1.59 7.95
C SER A 110 13.52 0.87 8.18
N GLY A 111 13.17 0.56 9.42
CA GLY A 111 11.90 -0.08 9.76
C GLY A 111 11.96 -1.61 9.88
N LYS A 112 13.14 -2.23 10.06
CA LYS A 112 13.30 -3.70 10.19
C LYS A 112 12.36 -4.32 11.22
N THR A 113 12.43 -3.87 12.47
CA THR A 113 11.63 -4.41 13.58
C THR A 113 10.12 -4.31 13.31
N THR A 114 9.65 -3.17 12.82
CA THR A 114 8.24 -2.99 12.45
C THR A 114 7.86 -3.91 11.29
N THR A 115 8.74 -4.04 10.29
CA THR A 115 8.54 -4.91 9.12
C THR A 115 8.56 -6.38 9.53
N SER A 116 9.42 -6.79 10.47
CA SER A 116 9.42 -8.14 11.04
C SER A 116 8.05 -8.51 11.62
N GLY A 117 7.43 -7.59 12.35
CA GLY A 117 6.07 -7.78 12.88
C GLY A 117 4.99 -7.80 11.81
N LYS A 118 5.04 -6.89 10.84
CA LYS A 118 4.12 -6.86 9.70
C LYS A 118 4.19 -8.14 8.89
N LEU A 119 5.41 -8.60 8.61
CA LEU A 119 5.66 -9.84 7.87
C LEU A 119 5.17 -11.06 8.65
N ALA A 120 5.41 -11.11 9.97
CA ALA A 120 4.90 -12.17 10.82
C ALA A 120 3.37 -12.23 10.80
N MET A 121 2.69 -11.07 10.89
CA MET A 121 1.23 -11.00 10.77
C MET A 121 0.75 -11.47 9.39
N HIS A 122 1.41 -11.02 8.32
CA HIS A 122 1.10 -11.43 6.94
C HIS A 122 1.23 -12.96 6.73
N LEU A 123 2.28 -13.57 7.29
CA LEU A 123 2.48 -15.01 7.22
C LEU A 123 1.45 -15.78 8.07
N LYS A 124 1.13 -15.28 9.26
CA LYS A 124 0.12 -15.86 10.14
C LYS A 124 -1.27 -15.86 9.48
N THR A 125 -1.67 -14.79 8.81
CA THR A 125 -2.97 -14.75 8.09
C THR A 125 -3.03 -15.75 6.94
N ARG A 126 -1.87 -16.22 6.45
CA ARG A 126 -1.74 -17.29 5.45
C ARG A 126 -1.55 -18.69 6.04
N GLY A 127 -1.84 -18.85 7.34
CA GLY A 127 -1.83 -20.14 8.02
C GLY A 127 -0.46 -20.60 8.50
N ARG A 128 0.58 -19.75 8.45
CA ARG A 128 1.89 -20.08 8.99
C ARG A 128 2.01 -19.78 10.48
N ARG A 129 3.00 -20.40 11.12
CA ARG A 129 3.33 -20.25 12.54
C ARG A 129 4.69 -19.60 12.71
N PRO A 130 4.81 -18.27 12.51
CA PRO A 130 6.08 -17.56 12.61
C PRO A 130 6.51 -17.37 14.08
N LEU A 131 7.84 -17.40 14.30
CA LEU A 131 8.53 -17.04 15.54
C LEU A 131 9.38 -15.79 15.27
N LEU A 132 9.22 -14.73 16.07
CA LEU A 132 10.06 -13.53 16.03
C LEU A 132 11.26 -13.68 16.96
N VAL A 133 12.46 -13.42 16.42
CA VAL A 133 13.73 -13.63 17.14
C VAL A 133 14.54 -12.33 17.17
N PRO A 134 14.83 -11.76 18.36
CA PRO A 134 15.62 -10.54 18.49
C PRO A 134 17.12 -10.84 18.36
N CYS A 135 17.72 -10.42 17.27
CA CYS A 135 19.17 -10.48 17.07
C CYS A 135 19.83 -9.07 17.18
N ASP A 136 19.09 -7.99 17.42
CA ASP A 136 19.64 -6.67 17.80
C ASP A 136 19.83 -6.60 19.31
N VAL A 137 20.94 -7.14 19.80
CA VAL A 137 21.27 -7.23 21.22
C VAL A 137 22.00 -6.03 21.78
N TYR A 138 22.50 -5.15 20.91
CA TYR A 138 23.29 -3.96 21.27
C TYR A 138 22.42 -2.84 21.85
N ARG A 139 21.13 -2.87 21.56
CA ARG A 139 20.16 -1.90 22.03
C ARG A 139 19.07 -2.62 22.86
N PRO A 140 19.12 -2.53 24.19
CA PRO A 140 18.11 -3.18 25.05
C PRO A 140 16.67 -2.82 24.65
N ALA A 141 16.43 -1.56 24.28
CA ALA A 141 15.13 -1.13 23.83
C ALA A 141 14.65 -1.80 22.51
N ALA A 142 15.56 -2.33 21.67
CA ALA A 142 15.17 -3.04 20.45
C ALA A 142 14.56 -4.41 20.74
N ILE A 143 15.07 -5.12 21.74
CA ILE A 143 14.52 -6.40 22.21
C ILE A 143 13.10 -6.20 22.73
N ASP A 144 12.90 -5.19 23.61
CA ASP A 144 11.59 -4.86 24.15
C ASP A 144 10.63 -4.37 23.06
N GLN A 145 11.14 -3.59 22.12
CA GLN A 145 10.35 -3.14 20.96
C GLN A 145 9.83 -4.34 20.14
N LEU A 146 10.68 -5.30 19.81
CA LEU A 146 10.25 -6.49 19.06
C LEU A 146 9.26 -7.35 19.88
N ARG A 147 9.44 -7.43 21.21
CA ARG A 147 8.48 -8.12 22.11
C ARG A 147 7.12 -7.43 22.09
N ILE A 148 7.08 -6.10 22.17
CA ILE A 148 5.83 -5.33 22.05
C ILE A 148 5.17 -5.55 20.69
N VAL A 149 5.94 -5.54 19.62
CA VAL A 149 5.47 -5.83 18.27
C VAL A 149 4.87 -7.22 18.20
N ALA A 150 5.57 -8.25 18.70
CA ALA A 150 5.11 -9.63 18.73
C ALA A 150 3.77 -9.78 19.46
N ASN A 151 3.63 -9.14 20.63
CA ASN A 151 2.40 -9.13 21.41
C ASN A 151 1.25 -8.46 20.64
N ASN A 152 1.49 -7.33 19.97
CA ASN A 152 0.48 -6.61 19.22
C ASN A 152 -0.06 -7.43 18.03
N VAL A 153 0.83 -8.13 17.32
CA VAL A 153 0.43 -9.01 16.20
C VAL A 153 0.05 -10.42 16.66
N LYS A 154 0.15 -10.71 17.97
CA LYS A 154 -0.13 -12.01 18.58
C LYS A 154 0.65 -13.15 17.92
N VAL A 155 1.94 -12.95 17.77
CA VAL A 155 2.90 -13.92 17.24
C VAL A 155 3.91 -14.26 18.34
N PRO A 156 4.34 -15.53 18.46
CA PRO A 156 5.37 -15.93 19.40
C PRO A 156 6.67 -15.13 19.27
N PHE A 157 7.28 -14.82 20.41
CA PHE A 157 8.56 -14.13 20.54
C PHE A 157 9.55 -15.07 21.25
N TYR A 158 10.78 -15.12 20.76
CA TYR A 158 11.84 -15.90 21.38
C TYR A 158 12.48 -15.14 22.56
N GLU A 159 12.38 -15.67 23.76
CA GLU A 159 12.95 -15.05 24.97
C GLU A 159 14.43 -15.40 25.09
N ILE A 160 15.29 -14.39 25.00
CA ILE A 160 16.76 -14.58 24.99
C ILE A 160 17.38 -14.70 26.38
N GLY A 161 16.65 -14.36 27.45
CA GLY A 161 17.20 -14.33 28.81
C GLY A 161 18.42 -13.39 28.94
N GLU A 162 19.51 -13.91 29.45
CA GLU A 162 20.78 -13.17 29.60
C GLU A 162 21.70 -13.28 28.36
N LEU A 163 21.32 -14.04 27.36
CA LEU A 163 22.13 -14.25 26.15
C LEU A 163 22.26 -12.97 25.36
N ARG A 164 23.49 -12.64 24.95
CA ARG A 164 23.79 -11.39 24.19
C ARG A 164 24.61 -11.66 22.93
N ASN A 165 24.71 -12.90 22.49
CA ASN A 165 25.38 -13.25 21.24
C ASN A 165 24.33 -13.53 20.15
N PRO A 166 24.21 -12.70 19.08
CA PRO A 166 23.17 -12.84 18.06
C PRO A 166 23.21 -14.19 17.33
N VAL A 167 24.40 -14.70 17.08
CA VAL A 167 24.60 -16.02 16.43
C VAL A 167 24.03 -17.14 17.26
N GLN A 168 24.36 -17.15 18.56
CA GLN A 168 23.85 -18.16 19.51
C GLN A 168 22.33 -18.03 19.70
N ILE A 169 21.81 -16.81 19.73
CA ILE A 169 20.36 -16.54 19.78
C ILE A 169 19.68 -17.18 18.58
N ALA A 170 20.18 -16.93 17.37
CA ALA A 170 19.61 -17.51 16.15
C ALA A 170 19.63 -19.02 16.16
N GLN A 171 20.77 -19.65 16.56
CA GLN A 171 20.90 -21.11 16.66
C GLN A 171 19.95 -21.73 17.69
N ASN A 172 19.82 -21.11 18.87
CA ASN A 172 18.95 -21.60 19.94
C ASN A 172 17.48 -21.47 19.54
N ALA A 173 17.10 -20.31 18.96
CA ALA A 173 15.75 -20.07 18.47
C ALA A 173 15.36 -21.07 17.37
N LEU A 174 16.28 -21.44 16.47
CA LEU A 174 16.02 -22.44 15.44
C LEU A 174 15.82 -23.86 16.04
N ARG A 175 16.53 -24.21 17.11
CA ARG A 175 16.32 -25.47 17.84
C ARG A 175 14.95 -25.48 18.51
N GLU A 176 14.59 -24.39 19.20
CA GLU A 176 13.30 -24.25 19.84
C GLU A 176 12.16 -24.27 18.83
N ALA A 177 12.31 -23.55 17.71
CA ALA A 177 11.33 -23.55 16.65
C ALA A 177 10.99 -24.92 16.10
N LYS A 178 12.01 -25.80 15.96
CA LYS A 178 11.80 -27.21 15.58
C LYS A 178 11.03 -27.98 16.64
N THR A 179 11.36 -27.80 17.90
CA THR A 179 10.73 -28.50 19.04
C THR A 179 9.26 -28.07 19.19
N LEU A 180 8.97 -26.79 19.06
CA LEU A 180 7.64 -26.21 19.23
C LEU A 180 6.83 -26.17 17.90
N LEU A 181 7.39 -26.75 16.84
CA LEU A 181 6.75 -26.84 15.51
C LEU A 181 6.37 -25.48 14.92
N TYR A 182 7.19 -24.45 15.12
CA TYR A 182 7.11 -23.23 14.33
C TYR A 182 7.66 -23.52 12.93
N ASP A 183 6.94 -23.10 11.91
CA ASP A 183 7.29 -23.37 10.51
C ASP A 183 8.09 -22.25 9.84
N THR A 184 8.18 -21.10 10.51
CA THR A 184 8.91 -19.93 10.03
C THR A 184 9.61 -19.23 11.19
N VAL A 185 10.85 -18.80 10.98
CA VAL A 185 11.62 -17.99 11.93
C VAL A 185 12.02 -16.70 11.25
N ILE A 186 11.75 -15.57 11.89
CA ILE A 186 12.13 -14.24 11.42
C ILE A 186 13.18 -13.67 12.36
N LEU A 187 14.40 -13.52 11.85
CA LEU A 187 15.55 -12.96 12.58
C LEU A 187 15.57 -11.45 12.36
N ASP A 188 15.24 -10.67 13.40
CA ASP A 188 15.33 -9.20 13.39
C ASP A 188 16.74 -8.78 13.80
N THR A 189 17.60 -8.48 12.80
CA THR A 189 19.03 -8.22 13.04
C THR A 189 19.31 -6.77 13.38
N ALA A 190 20.48 -6.52 13.95
CA ALA A 190 20.97 -5.18 14.24
C ALA A 190 21.05 -4.33 12.96
N GLY A 191 20.89 -3.02 13.13
CA GLY A 191 21.19 -2.03 12.10
C GLY A 191 22.03 -0.93 12.68
N ARG A 192 23.05 -0.51 11.95
CA ARG A 192 23.87 0.66 12.28
C ARG A 192 23.57 1.83 11.34
N LEU A 193 23.97 3.03 11.69
CA LEU A 193 23.79 4.22 10.87
C LEU A 193 24.53 4.13 9.54
N HIS A 194 25.67 3.46 9.56
CA HIS A 194 26.53 3.20 8.41
C HIS A 194 26.88 1.72 8.32
N ILE A 195 27.20 1.28 7.12
CA ILE A 195 27.68 -0.08 6.88
C ILE A 195 29.15 -0.12 7.33
N ASP A 196 29.46 -0.98 8.28
CA ASP A 196 30.81 -1.25 8.76
C ASP A 196 31.13 -2.74 8.69
N ASP A 197 32.42 -3.06 8.77
CA ASP A 197 32.88 -4.45 8.62
C ASP A 197 32.44 -5.34 9.76
N GLU A 198 32.34 -4.81 10.98
CA GLU A 198 31.93 -5.57 12.16
C GLU A 198 30.49 -6.04 12.02
N LEU A 199 29.56 -5.15 11.65
CA LEU A 199 28.19 -5.51 11.37
C LEU A 199 28.10 -6.57 10.26
N MET A 200 28.83 -6.37 9.18
CA MET A 200 28.79 -7.29 8.05
C MET A 200 29.35 -8.67 8.37
N GLN A 201 30.40 -8.76 9.19
CA GLN A 201 30.90 -10.05 9.66
C GLN A 201 29.91 -10.77 10.56
N GLU A 202 29.25 -10.06 11.47
CA GLU A 202 28.17 -10.60 12.29
C GLU A 202 27.04 -11.17 11.43
N LEU A 203 26.52 -10.37 10.49
CA LEU A 203 25.46 -10.78 9.59
C LEU A 203 25.85 -11.98 8.71
N GLN A 204 27.11 -12.05 8.23
CA GLN A 204 27.64 -13.19 7.50
C GLN A 204 27.71 -14.46 8.36
N THR A 205 28.08 -14.31 9.63
CA THR A 205 28.11 -15.44 10.57
C THR A 205 26.70 -15.96 10.84
N ILE A 206 25.74 -15.06 11.13
CA ILE A 206 24.32 -15.43 11.28
C ILE A 206 23.82 -16.14 10.02
N LYS A 207 24.12 -15.60 8.83
CA LYS A 207 23.73 -16.21 7.55
C LYS A 207 24.29 -17.64 7.41
N THR A 208 25.57 -17.83 7.74
CA THR A 208 26.24 -19.13 7.60
C THR A 208 25.61 -20.18 8.51
N ASP A 209 25.30 -19.80 9.74
CA ASP A 209 24.81 -20.71 10.77
C ASP A 209 23.30 -20.95 10.65
N ALA A 210 22.51 -19.90 10.43
CA ALA A 210 21.06 -19.99 10.34
C ALA A 210 20.56 -20.44 8.95
N ARG A 211 21.38 -20.32 7.92
CA ARG A 211 21.09 -20.68 6.51
C ARG A 211 19.71 -20.16 6.06
N PRO A 212 19.49 -18.85 6.10
CA PRO A 212 18.19 -18.28 5.74
C PRO A 212 17.84 -18.62 4.29
N SER A 213 16.58 -19.02 4.07
CA SER A 213 16.00 -19.16 2.74
C SER A 213 15.67 -17.79 2.11
N GLU A 214 15.50 -16.77 2.96
CA GLU A 214 15.30 -15.39 2.57
C GLU A 214 16.18 -14.44 3.38
N ILE A 215 16.87 -13.54 2.67
CA ILE A 215 17.57 -12.38 3.25
C ILE A 215 16.90 -11.15 2.67
N LEU A 216 16.07 -10.48 3.48
CA LEU A 216 15.30 -9.33 3.08
C LEU A 216 15.98 -8.03 3.48
N PHE A 217 16.40 -7.24 2.51
CA PHE A 217 16.91 -5.90 2.75
C PHE A 217 15.75 -4.92 2.94
N VAL A 218 15.67 -4.33 4.12
CA VAL A 218 14.65 -3.32 4.45
C VAL A 218 15.21 -1.94 4.22
N ALA A 219 14.63 -1.22 3.28
CA ALA A 219 15.04 0.12 2.86
C ALA A 219 13.93 1.15 3.13
N ASP A 220 14.32 2.31 3.64
CA ASP A 220 13.46 3.47 3.74
C ASP A 220 13.37 4.14 2.35
N ALA A 221 12.20 4.14 1.73
CA ALA A 221 11.99 4.73 0.41
C ALA A 221 12.27 6.24 0.38
N MET A 222 12.09 6.93 1.50
CA MET A 222 12.30 8.38 1.60
C MET A 222 13.78 8.77 1.50
N THR A 223 14.73 7.83 1.72
CA THR A 223 16.16 8.10 1.61
C THR A 223 16.67 8.11 0.17
N GLY A 224 15.81 7.84 -0.81
CA GLY A 224 16.12 7.98 -2.25
C GLY A 224 17.32 7.14 -2.69
N GLN A 225 18.31 7.76 -3.31
CA GLN A 225 19.48 7.06 -3.85
C GLN A 225 20.39 6.44 -2.78
N ASP A 226 20.34 6.89 -1.52
CA ASP A 226 21.12 6.27 -0.44
C ASP A 226 20.56 4.88 -0.08
N ALA A 227 19.24 4.68 -0.20
CA ALA A 227 18.65 3.33 -0.12
C ALA A 227 19.23 2.41 -1.20
N VAL A 228 19.40 2.91 -2.42
CA VAL A 228 19.93 2.14 -3.56
C VAL A 228 21.39 1.74 -3.33
N LYS A 229 22.24 2.68 -2.89
CA LYS A 229 23.65 2.41 -2.55
C LYS A 229 23.78 1.37 -1.45
N SER A 230 23.04 1.56 -0.36
CA SER A 230 23.05 0.63 0.77
C SER A 230 22.56 -0.77 0.34
N ALA A 231 21.49 -0.86 -0.44
CA ALA A 231 20.99 -2.14 -0.95
C ALA A 231 22.04 -2.88 -1.79
N LYS A 232 22.79 -2.14 -2.62
CA LYS A 232 23.88 -2.72 -3.43
C LYS A 232 24.98 -3.29 -2.57
N GLU A 233 25.42 -2.56 -1.54
CA GLU A 233 26.50 -3.01 -0.64
C GLU A 233 26.06 -4.23 0.20
N PHE A 234 24.83 -4.23 0.71
CA PHE A 234 24.27 -5.41 1.38
C PHE A 234 24.14 -6.62 0.44
N ASP A 235 23.75 -6.43 -0.81
CA ASP A 235 23.67 -7.50 -1.78
C ASP A 235 25.05 -8.09 -2.13
N ASP A 236 26.04 -7.23 -2.37
CA ASP A 236 27.41 -7.63 -2.71
C ASP A 236 28.06 -8.45 -1.57
N ARG A 237 27.75 -8.11 -0.31
CA ARG A 237 28.36 -8.79 0.86
C ARG A 237 27.53 -9.96 1.40
N LEU A 238 26.21 -9.90 1.34
CA LEU A 238 25.33 -10.91 1.93
C LEU A 238 24.54 -11.72 0.90
N GLY A 239 24.41 -11.26 -0.36
CA GLY A 239 23.55 -11.91 -1.35
C GLY A 239 22.08 -11.83 -0.94
N VAL A 240 21.52 -10.62 -0.94
CA VAL A 240 20.12 -10.34 -0.63
C VAL A 240 19.21 -11.10 -1.60
N THR A 241 18.11 -11.67 -1.10
CA THR A 241 17.14 -12.41 -1.93
C THR A 241 15.93 -11.56 -2.35
N GLY A 242 15.68 -10.47 -1.63
CA GLY A 242 14.57 -9.57 -1.89
C GLY A 242 14.67 -8.28 -1.09
N ILE A 243 13.89 -7.31 -1.51
CA ILE A 243 13.87 -5.96 -0.95
C ILE A 243 12.49 -5.68 -0.39
N VAL A 244 12.44 -5.01 0.77
CA VAL A 244 11.23 -4.43 1.34
C VAL A 244 11.40 -2.93 1.41
N LEU A 245 10.54 -2.18 0.73
CA LEU A 245 10.51 -0.73 0.80
C LEU A 245 9.53 -0.28 1.88
N THR A 246 10.01 0.45 2.86
CA THR A 246 9.19 1.04 3.94
C THR A 246 8.89 2.50 3.66
N LYS A 247 7.90 3.05 4.34
CA LYS A 247 7.50 4.48 4.29
C LYS A 247 7.17 4.98 2.88
N LEU A 248 6.66 4.09 2.03
CA LEU A 248 6.32 4.44 0.65
C LEU A 248 5.10 5.38 0.59
N ASP A 249 4.28 5.41 1.63
CA ASP A 249 3.18 6.37 1.84
C ASP A 249 3.68 7.81 1.96
N GLY A 250 4.86 8.04 2.57
CA GLY A 250 5.52 9.33 2.67
C GLY A 250 6.39 9.70 1.44
N ASP A 251 6.64 8.76 0.54
CA ASP A 251 7.48 9.00 -0.65
C ASP A 251 6.64 9.46 -1.85
N ALA A 252 6.59 10.77 -2.04
CA ALA A 252 5.94 11.37 -3.20
C ALA A 252 6.76 11.26 -4.51
N ARG A 253 8.06 10.95 -4.42
CA ARG A 253 8.98 10.88 -5.57
C ARG A 253 9.05 9.50 -6.20
N GLY A 254 9.22 8.45 -5.39
CA GLY A 254 9.24 7.05 -5.85
C GLY A 254 10.52 6.59 -6.54
N GLY A 255 11.56 7.41 -6.56
CA GLY A 255 12.81 7.14 -7.28
C GLY A 255 13.58 5.92 -6.76
N ALA A 256 13.52 5.67 -5.45
CA ALA A 256 14.14 4.49 -4.85
C ALA A 256 13.56 3.21 -5.44
N ALA A 257 12.23 3.08 -5.53
CA ALA A 257 11.56 1.90 -6.08
C ALA A 257 11.95 1.63 -7.53
N LEU A 258 12.03 2.67 -8.36
CA LEU A 258 12.42 2.56 -9.77
C LEU A 258 13.91 2.25 -9.97
N SER A 259 14.78 2.69 -9.05
CA SER A 259 16.22 2.54 -9.19
C SER A 259 16.74 1.25 -8.57
N ILE A 260 16.20 0.84 -7.42
CA ILE A 260 16.77 -0.23 -6.57
C ILE A 260 16.79 -1.57 -7.30
N LYS A 261 15.69 -1.93 -7.99
CA LYS A 261 15.61 -3.16 -8.77
C LYS A 261 16.65 -3.21 -9.88
N HIS A 262 16.83 -2.09 -10.59
CA HIS A 262 17.77 -2.03 -11.71
C HIS A 262 19.24 -2.10 -11.24
N VAL A 263 19.57 -1.38 -10.14
CA VAL A 263 20.95 -1.30 -9.63
C VAL A 263 21.38 -2.56 -8.91
N VAL A 264 20.47 -3.14 -8.08
CA VAL A 264 20.77 -4.31 -7.24
C VAL A 264 20.42 -5.62 -7.96
N ASN A 265 19.56 -5.57 -8.96
CA ASN A 265 19.00 -6.75 -9.67
C ASN A 265 18.30 -7.76 -8.74
N ARG A 266 17.72 -7.30 -7.62
CA ARG A 266 16.93 -8.10 -6.69
C ARG A 266 15.47 -7.66 -6.73
N PRO A 267 14.51 -8.60 -6.57
CA PRO A 267 13.09 -8.23 -6.61
C PRO A 267 12.68 -7.43 -5.37
N ILE A 268 11.83 -6.44 -5.57
CA ILE A 268 11.06 -5.87 -4.48
C ILE A 268 9.94 -6.86 -4.20
N LYS A 269 9.81 -7.32 -2.95
CA LYS A 269 8.80 -8.31 -2.54
C LYS A 269 7.64 -7.68 -1.80
N PHE A 270 7.92 -6.67 -0.97
CA PHE A 270 6.92 -6.00 -0.15
C PHE A 270 7.14 -4.50 -0.12
N VAL A 271 6.06 -3.78 0.17
CA VAL A 271 6.06 -2.33 0.43
C VAL A 271 5.26 -2.02 1.68
N GLY A 272 5.83 -1.19 2.55
CA GLY A 272 5.13 -0.60 3.70
C GLY A 272 4.41 0.67 3.25
N VAL A 273 3.10 0.69 3.41
CA VAL A 273 2.21 1.75 2.93
C VAL A 273 1.50 2.50 4.06
N GLY A 274 2.02 2.41 5.27
CA GLY A 274 1.49 3.07 6.46
C GLY A 274 2.07 2.50 7.74
N GLU A 275 1.61 2.97 8.90
CA GLU A 275 2.15 2.60 10.21
C GLU A 275 1.52 1.34 10.83
N LYS A 276 0.29 0.99 10.45
CA LYS A 276 -0.41 -0.17 11.03
C LYS A 276 0.25 -1.47 10.62
N TYR A 277 0.11 -2.51 11.44
CA TYR A 277 0.67 -3.83 11.12
C TYR A 277 0.06 -4.47 9.88
N ALA A 278 -1.15 -4.09 9.49
CA ALA A 278 -1.78 -4.53 8.23
C ALA A 278 -1.24 -3.80 6.99
N ASP A 279 -0.51 -2.68 7.16
CA ASP A 279 -0.03 -1.85 6.06
C ASP A 279 1.30 -2.39 5.48
N LEU A 280 1.29 -3.66 5.07
CA LEU A 280 2.35 -4.32 4.32
C LEU A 280 1.72 -4.97 3.10
N ASP A 281 1.93 -4.38 1.94
CA ASP A 281 1.41 -4.88 0.68
C ASP A 281 2.48 -5.69 -0.06
N VAL A 282 2.07 -6.73 -0.80
CA VAL A 282 2.91 -7.42 -1.77
C VAL A 282 3.21 -6.44 -2.91
N PHE A 283 4.44 -6.47 -3.41
CA PHE A 283 4.82 -5.58 -4.50
C PHE A 283 4.42 -6.19 -5.85
N TYR A 284 3.48 -5.54 -6.52
CA TYR A 284 3.03 -5.89 -7.87
C TYR A 284 3.57 -4.87 -8.88
N PRO A 285 4.63 -5.19 -9.67
CA PRO A 285 5.21 -4.26 -10.65
C PRO A 285 4.20 -3.64 -11.62
N GLU A 286 3.25 -4.44 -12.11
CA GLU A 286 2.20 -3.98 -13.01
C GLU A 286 1.30 -2.91 -12.36
N ARG A 287 0.85 -3.15 -11.13
CA ARG A 287 -0.01 -2.21 -10.40
C ARG A 287 0.73 -0.90 -10.09
N MET A 288 2.02 -1.00 -9.75
CA MET A 288 2.85 0.18 -9.51
C MET A 288 3.06 1.00 -10.79
N ALA A 289 3.30 0.35 -11.93
CA ALA A 289 3.38 1.02 -13.23
C ALA A 289 2.06 1.74 -13.57
N GLN A 290 0.92 1.10 -13.33
CA GLN A 290 -0.40 1.71 -13.54
C GLN A 290 -0.63 2.93 -12.63
N ARG A 291 -0.24 2.86 -11.34
CA ARG A 291 -0.31 4.00 -10.41
C ARG A 291 0.54 5.17 -10.88
N ILE A 292 1.79 4.93 -11.27
CA ILE A 292 2.70 5.98 -11.79
C ILE A 292 2.10 6.68 -13.01
N LEU A 293 1.32 5.98 -13.84
CA LEU A 293 0.67 6.52 -15.03
C LEU A 293 -0.71 7.15 -14.76
N GLY A 294 -1.13 7.26 -13.50
CA GLY A 294 -2.43 7.80 -13.14
C GLY A 294 -3.62 6.93 -13.60
N MET A 295 -3.38 5.66 -13.93
CA MET A 295 -4.42 4.73 -14.37
C MET A 295 -5.21 4.10 -13.22
N GLY A 296 -4.81 4.39 -11.98
CA GLY A 296 -5.38 3.82 -10.76
C GLY A 296 -4.94 2.37 -10.51
N ASP A 297 -5.40 1.83 -9.39
CA ASP A 297 -5.14 0.44 -8.99
C ASP A 297 -6.44 -0.22 -8.52
N VAL A 298 -7.33 -0.47 -9.47
CA VAL A 298 -8.66 -1.03 -9.19
C VAL A 298 -8.57 -2.44 -8.58
N LEU A 299 -7.56 -3.23 -8.97
CA LEU A 299 -7.40 -4.59 -8.44
C LEU A 299 -7.03 -4.58 -6.95
N SER A 300 -6.08 -3.75 -6.54
CA SER A 300 -5.75 -3.59 -5.11
C SER A 300 -6.94 -3.05 -4.30
N LEU A 301 -7.74 -2.17 -4.89
CA LEU A 301 -8.96 -1.68 -4.25
C LEU A 301 -9.97 -2.83 -4.05
N ILE A 302 -10.21 -3.65 -5.07
CA ILE A 302 -11.10 -4.81 -5.00
C ILE A 302 -10.60 -5.79 -3.93
N GLU A 303 -9.31 -6.14 -3.92
CA GLU A 303 -8.73 -7.05 -2.93
C GLU A 303 -8.86 -6.51 -1.49
N LYS A 304 -8.62 -5.21 -1.27
CA LYS A 304 -8.84 -4.59 0.04
C LYS A 304 -10.31 -4.62 0.46
N VAL A 305 -11.23 -4.37 -0.47
CA VAL A 305 -12.66 -4.48 -0.23
C VAL A 305 -13.04 -5.93 0.12
N GLU A 306 -12.56 -6.91 -0.65
CA GLU A 306 -12.86 -8.33 -0.41
C GLU A 306 -12.29 -8.84 0.92
N ALA A 307 -11.11 -8.37 1.33
CA ALA A 307 -10.48 -8.76 2.60
C ALA A 307 -11.22 -8.23 3.84
N GLU A 308 -11.83 -7.04 3.74
CA GLU A 308 -12.49 -6.36 4.87
C GLU A 308 -14.02 -6.54 4.88
N VAL A 309 -14.59 -6.95 3.75
CA VAL A 309 -16.05 -7.13 3.63
C VAL A 309 -16.44 -8.55 4.00
N ASP A 310 -17.17 -8.72 5.10
CA ASP A 310 -17.85 -9.97 5.39
C ASP A 310 -18.93 -10.20 4.31
N GLN A 311 -18.71 -11.22 3.46
CA GLN A 311 -19.62 -11.57 2.36
C GLN A 311 -21.07 -11.80 2.84
N LYS A 312 -21.25 -12.29 4.08
CA LYS A 312 -22.58 -12.49 4.68
C LYS A 312 -23.22 -11.14 5.03
N GLU A 313 -22.44 -10.19 5.58
CA GLU A 313 -22.95 -8.84 5.85
C GLU A 313 -23.24 -8.09 4.56
N ALA A 314 -22.40 -8.22 3.53
CA ALA A 314 -22.63 -7.62 2.21
C ALA A 314 -23.91 -8.15 1.55
N ALA A 315 -24.13 -9.47 1.57
CA ALA A 315 -25.35 -10.08 1.04
C ALA A 315 -26.61 -9.65 1.82
N ARG A 316 -26.52 -9.56 3.16
CA ARG A 316 -27.58 -9.08 4.03
C ARG A 316 -27.93 -7.61 3.76
N LEU A 317 -26.91 -6.79 3.55
CA LEU A 317 -27.10 -5.37 3.21
C LEU A 317 -27.76 -5.22 1.84
N ALA A 318 -27.30 -5.97 0.83
CA ALA A 318 -27.90 -5.98 -0.51
C ALA A 318 -29.40 -6.36 -0.47
N ASP A 319 -29.77 -7.37 0.32
CA ASP A 319 -31.17 -7.76 0.54
C ASP A 319 -31.97 -6.64 1.24
N ARG A 320 -31.39 -5.97 2.25
CA ARG A 320 -32.05 -4.83 2.93
C ARG A 320 -32.24 -3.63 2.01
N VAL A 321 -31.26 -3.32 1.16
CA VAL A 321 -31.35 -2.27 0.14
C VAL A 321 -32.44 -2.61 -0.88
N ALA A 322 -32.47 -3.85 -1.39
CA ALA A 322 -33.48 -4.30 -2.33
C ALA A 322 -34.92 -4.21 -1.75
N LYS A 323 -35.07 -4.46 -0.45
CA LYS A 323 -36.35 -4.38 0.28
C LYS A 323 -36.68 -2.97 0.81
N ASP A 324 -35.92 -1.91 0.44
CA ASP A 324 -36.07 -0.52 0.92
C ASP A 324 -35.94 -0.38 2.47
N LYS A 325 -35.20 -1.30 3.11
CA LYS A 325 -35.00 -1.37 4.56
C LYS A 325 -33.63 -0.81 5.02
N PHE A 326 -32.93 -0.07 4.16
CA PHE A 326 -31.67 0.57 4.51
C PHE A 326 -31.89 1.63 5.60
N THR A 327 -31.11 1.58 6.70
CA THR A 327 -31.24 2.42 7.89
C THR A 327 -29.97 3.22 8.19
N LEU A 328 -30.03 4.16 9.17
CA LEU A 328 -28.82 4.83 9.66
C LEU A 328 -27.88 3.87 10.41
N GLU A 329 -28.37 2.74 10.95
CA GLU A 329 -27.52 1.71 11.56
C GLU A 329 -26.68 1.00 10.47
N ASP A 330 -27.28 0.73 9.30
CA ASP A 330 -26.54 0.19 8.17
C ASP A 330 -25.48 1.18 7.68
N LEU A 331 -25.82 2.48 7.60
CA LEU A 331 -24.86 3.53 7.26
C LEU A 331 -23.70 3.59 8.26
N ARG A 332 -23.99 3.47 9.56
CA ARG A 332 -22.98 3.43 10.61
C ARG A 332 -22.01 2.26 10.42
N SER A 333 -22.57 1.06 10.18
CA SER A 333 -21.78 -0.14 9.93
C SER A 333 -20.89 0.01 8.69
N GLN A 334 -21.38 0.62 7.62
CA GLN A 334 -20.59 0.91 6.41
C GLN A 334 -19.46 1.91 6.67
N LEU A 335 -19.72 2.99 7.42
CA LEU A 335 -18.66 3.95 7.79
C LEU A 335 -17.55 3.30 8.63
N LEU A 336 -17.91 2.37 9.53
CA LEU A 336 -16.93 1.62 10.31
C LEU A 336 -16.09 0.68 9.44
N GLN A 337 -16.68 0.04 8.42
CA GLN A 337 -15.96 -0.79 7.46
C GLN A 337 -14.99 0.05 6.62
N VAL A 338 -15.44 1.18 6.05
CA VAL A 338 -14.57 2.10 5.29
C VAL A 338 -13.39 2.58 6.14
N LYS A 339 -13.62 2.90 7.43
CA LYS A 339 -12.54 3.30 8.34
C LYS A 339 -11.50 2.19 8.59
N LYS A 340 -11.90 0.92 8.57
CA LYS A 340 -10.97 -0.22 8.68
C LYS A 340 -10.11 -0.39 7.44
N MET A 341 -10.61 -0.03 6.26
CA MET A 341 -9.90 -0.15 4.98
C MET A 341 -8.73 0.85 4.81
N GLY A 342 -8.59 1.80 5.74
CA GLY A 342 -7.51 2.80 5.74
C GLY A 342 -7.98 4.23 5.46
N PRO A 343 -7.05 5.18 5.29
CA PRO A 343 -7.37 6.57 4.98
C PRO A 343 -8.18 6.68 3.68
N LEU A 344 -9.20 7.55 3.66
CA LEU A 344 -10.05 7.72 2.48
C LEU A 344 -9.26 8.26 1.28
N SER A 345 -8.27 9.12 1.52
CA SER A 345 -7.31 9.62 0.52
C SER A 345 -6.58 8.48 -0.19
N SER A 346 -6.13 7.46 0.55
CA SER A 346 -5.48 6.26 0.00
C SER A 346 -6.42 5.43 -0.88
N LEU A 347 -7.69 5.28 -0.49
CA LEU A 347 -8.69 4.55 -1.29
C LEU A 347 -9.05 5.32 -2.56
N MET A 348 -9.17 6.65 -2.46
CA MET A 348 -9.47 7.52 -3.61
C MET A 348 -8.35 7.51 -4.66
N SER A 349 -7.09 7.46 -4.24
CA SER A 349 -5.94 7.38 -5.16
C SER A 349 -5.91 6.09 -6.00
N MET A 350 -6.60 5.03 -5.55
CA MET A 350 -6.74 3.77 -6.31
C MET A 350 -7.80 3.83 -7.40
N ILE A 351 -8.69 4.83 -7.39
CA ILE A 351 -9.76 4.97 -8.37
C ILE A 351 -9.24 5.75 -9.60
N PRO A 352 -9.36 5.20 -10.82
CA PRO A 352 -8.93 5.89 -12.02
C PRO A 352 -9.64 7.24 -12.20
N GLY A 353 -8.88 8.33 -12.31
CA GLY A 353 -9.42 9.68 -12.51
C GLY A 353 -9.88 10.41 -11.25
N ALA A 354 -9.84 9.79 -10.08
CA ALA A 354 -10.13 10.45 -8.80
C ALA A 354 -8.95 11.28 -8.27
N GLY A 355 -7.73 11.09 -8.79
CA GLY A 355 -6.53 11.85 -8.41
C GLY A 355 -6.56 13.36 -8.69
N LYS A 356 -7.72 13.89 -9.13
CA LYS A 356 -7.97 15.34 -9.25
C LYS A 356 -8.62 15.96 -8.01
N ILE A 357 -8.94 15.14 -7.01
CA ILE A 357 -9.47 15.61 -5.74
C ILE A 357 -8.24 15.86 -4.89
N ASN A 358 -7.90 17.14 -4.65
CA ASN A 358 -6.79 17.50 -3.77
C ASN A 358 -7.01 16.85 -2.40
N GLU A 359 -5.95 16.37 -1.75
CA GLU A 359 -6.02 15.83 -0.38
C GLU A 359 -6.69 16.82 0.59
N GLY A 360 -6.58 18.14 0.34
CA GLY A 360 -7.26 19.20 1.08
C GLY A 360 -8.77 19.27 0.89
N ASP A 361 -9.31 18.66 -0.18
CA ASP A 361 -10.75 18.65 -0.46
C ASP A 361 -11.48 17.47 0.21
N VAL A 362 -10.74 16.48 0.73
CA VAL A 362 -11.29 15.34 1.47
C VAL A 362 -11.20 15.63 2.96
N ASP A 363 -12.28 16.10 3.56
CA ASP A 363 -12.35 16.30 5.01
C ASP A 363 -12.46 14.93 5.72
N GLU A 364 -11.32 14.33 6.07
CA GLU A 364 -11.28 13.09 6.87
C GLU A 364 -12.01 13.25 8.21
N ASN A 365 -12.05 14.47 8.76
CA ASN A 365 -12.81 14.78 9.96
C ASN A 365 -14.33 14.72 9.72
N ALA A 366 -14.80 14.82 8.46
CA ALA A 366 -16.23 14.68 8.17
C ALA A 366 -16.74 13.28 8.49
N ILE A 367 -15.97 12.23 8.16
CA ILE A 367 -16.32 10.83 8.53
C ILE A 367 -16.33 10.66 10.04
N VAL A 368 -15.36 11.23 10.74
CA VAL A 368 -15.30 11.16 12.21
C VAL A 368 -16.50 11.88 12.82
N ARG A 369 -16.87 13.07 12.31
CA ARG A 369 -18.07 13.80 12.76
C ARG A 369 -19.36 13.04 12.45
N MET A 370 -19.50 12.46 11.27
CA MET A 370 -20.66 11.63 10.91
C MET A 370 -20.78 10.43 11.84
N GLN A 371 -19.68 9.75 12.13
CA GLN A 371 -19.67 8.64 13.08
C GLN A 371 -20.08 9.09 14.49
N ALA A 372 -19.54 10.21 14.99
CA ALA A 372 -19.91 10.76 16.31
C ALA A 372 -21.39 11.09 16.42
N ILE A 373 -21.99 11.64 15.34
CA ILE A 373 -23.43 11.89 15.27
C ILE A 373 -24.21 10.58 15.38
N LEU A 374 -23.86 9.56 14.60
CA LEU A 374 -24.54 8.25 14.58
C LEU A 374 -24.38 7.52 15.92
N ASP A 375 -23.20 7.59 16.55
CA ASP A 375 -22.92 6.99 17.86
C ASP A 375 -23.69 7.69 18.99
N SER A 376 -24.01 8.98 18.85
CA SER A 376 -24.81 9.76 19.80
C SER A 376 -26.33 9.52 19.64
N MET A 377 -26.76 8.81 18.60
CA MET A 377 -28.14 8.39 18.41
C MET A 377 -28.43 7.07 19.15
N THR A 378 -29.64 6.92 19.67
CA THR A 378 -30.12 5.63 20.17
C THR A 378 -30.35 4.66 19.01
N PHE A 379 -30.36 3.34 19.28
CA PHE A 379 -30.65 2.33 18.27
C PHE A 379 -32.00 2.60 17.56
N LYS A 380 -33.06 2.95 18.30
CA LYS A 380 -34.36 3.32 17.73
C LYS A 380 -34.31 4.54 16.81
N GLU A 381 -33.46 5.52 17.11
CA GLU A 381 -33.30 6.71 16.27
C GLU A 381 -32.55 6.40 14.98
N ARG A 382 -31.61 5.46 15.02
CA ARG A 382 -30.91 4.98 13.82
C ARG A 382 -31.78 4.08 12.95
N GLU A 383 -32.66 3.29 13.58
CA GLU A 383 -33.57 2.41 12.84
C GLU A 383 -34.77 3.19 12.24
N TYR A 384 -35.28 4.21 12.98
CA TYR A 384 -36.44 5.01 12.57
C TYR A 384 -36.12 6.50 12.56
N PRO A 385 -35.40 7.01 11.57
CA PRO A 385 -34.95 8.42 11.53
C PRO A 385 -36.09 9.45 11.57
N GLN A 386 -37.31 9.07 11.22
CA GLN A 386 -38.50 9.91 11.25
C GLN A 386 -38.88 10.36 12.66
N ILE A 387 -38.42 9.70 13.72
CA ILE A 387 -38.69 10.12 15.10
C ILE A 387 -37.78 11.28 15.57
N LEU A 388 -36.80 11.70 14.76
CA LEU A 388 -35.84 12.74 15.11
C LEU A 388 -36.49 14.14 15.07
N ASN A 389 -37.05 14.56 16.20
CA ASN A 389 -37.56 15.91 16.41
C ASN A 389 -36.46 16.89 16.86
N GLY A 390 -36.80 18.19 17.01
CA GLY A 390 -35.84 19.23 17.38
C GLY A 390 -35.12 18.99 18.71
N HIS A 391 -35.81 18.44 19.71
CA HIS A 391 -35.22 18.15 21.04
C HIS A 391 -34.19 16.99 20.91
N ARG A 392 -34.50 15.95 20.17
CA ARG A 392 -33.58 14.83 19.94
C ARG A 392 -32.34 15.27 19.16
N LYS A 393 -32.51 16.10 18.12
CA LYS A 393 -31.38 16.66 17.35
C LYS A 393 -30.48 17.54 18.23
N LYS A 394 -31.04 18.37 19.12
CA LYS A 394 -30.23 19.17 20.08
C LYS A 394 -29.43 18.27 21.04
N ARG A 395 -30.03 17.20 21.57
CA ARG A 395 -29.33 16.22 22.41
C ARG A 395 -28.20 15.52 21.68
N ILE A 396 -28.45 15.05 20.43
CA ILE A 396 -27.46 14.39 19.60
C ILE A 396 -26.32 15.36 19.27
N ALA A 397 -26.62 16.61 18.90
CA ALA A 397 -25.62 17.63 18.63
C ALA A 397 -24.70 17.88 19.84
N LYS A 398 -25.27 17.96 21.04
CA LYS A 398 -24.50 18.11 22.27
C LYS A 398 -23.62 16.89 22.57
N GLY A 399 -24.14 15.67 22.35
CA GLY A 399 -23.42 14.41 22.59
C GLY A 399 -22.30 14.13 21.61
N SER A 400 -22.45 14.56 20.36
CA SER A 400 -21.47 14.36 19.29
C SER A 400 -20.46 15.51 19.14
N GLY A 401 -20.64 16.62 19.87
CA GLY A 401 -19.81 17.82 19.69
C GLY A 401 -20.04 18.50 18.34
N THR A 402 -21.20 18.29 17.70
CA THR A 402 -21.55 18.83 16.39
C THR A 402 -22.75 19.80 16.47
N SER A 403 -23.20 20.32 15.32
CA SER A 403 -24.35 21.21 15.22
C SER A 403 -25.61 20.50 14.74
N VAL A 404 -26.80 21.08 15.04
CA VAL A 404 -28.07 20.60 14.48
C VAL A 404 -28.08 20.69 12.94
N GLN A 405 -27.32 21.63 12.38
CA GLN A 405 -27.17 21.79 10.92
C GLN A 405 -26.45 20.61 10.31
N GLU A 406 -25.35 20.12 10.92
CA GLU A 406 -24.62 18.93 10.47
C GLU A 406 -25.48 17.66 10.56
N ILE A 407 -26.30 17.53 11.60
CA ILE A 407 -27.26 16.42 11.71
C ILE A 407 -28.28 16.48 10.55
N ASN A 408 -28.81 17.66 10.24
CA ASN A 408 -29.75 17.82 9.13
C ASN A 408 -29.06 17.51 7.77
N ARG A 409 -27.80 17.90 7.58
CA ARG A 409 -26.98 17.58 6.41
C ARG A 409 -26.79 16.06 6.28
N LEU A 410 -26.43 15.38 7.37
CA LEU A 410 -26.31 13.92 7.40
C LEU A 410 -27.62 13.22 7.00
N LEU A 411 -28.76 13.67 7.57
CA LEU A 411 -30.07 13.08 7.24
C LEU A 411 -30.46 13.33 5.78
N LYS A 412 -30.18 14.52 5.23
CA LYS A 412 -30.41 14.84 3.82
C LYS A 412 -29.59 13.92 2.91
N ASN A 413 -28.29 13.76 3.20
CA ASN A 413 -27.38 12.91 2.44
C ASN A 413 -27.82 11.42 2.52
N TYR A 414 -28.20 10.95 3.70
CA TYR A 414 -28.76 9.60 3.88
C TYR A 414 -30.02 9.37 3.01
N LEU A 415 -30.95 10.32 2.96
CA LEU A 415 -32.16 10.21 2.15
C LEU A 415 -31.85 10.21 0.64
N GLN A 416 -30.89 11.02 0.21
CA GLN A 416 -30.44 11.02 -1.20
C GLN A 416 -29.79 9.69 -1.57
N MET A 417 -28.88 9.16 -0.72
CA MET A 417 -28.25 7.88 -0.92
C MET A 417 -29.28 6.74 -0.99
N LYS A 418 -30.26 6.73 -0.07
CA LYS A 418 -31.37 5.76 -0.07
C LYS A 418 -32.17 5.80 -1.38
N LYS A 419 -32.46 7.00 -1.91
CA LYS A 419 -33.13 7.16 -3.22
C LYS A 419 -32.28 6.63 -4.37
N MET A 420 -30.98 6.91 -4.40
CA MET A 420 -30.07 6.38 -5.41
C MET A 420 -30.02 4.86 -5.38
N MET A 421 -29.81 4.25 -4.21
CA MET A 421 -29.80 2.80 -4.05
C MET A 421 -31.10 2.13 -4.55
N LYS A 422 -32.24 2.72 -4.28
CA LYS A 422 -33.54 2.23 -4.77
C LYS A 422 -33.67 2.30 -6.30
N THR A 423 -33.08 3.30 -6.93
CA THR A 423 -33.07 3.42 -8.40
C THR A 423 -32.17 2.35 -9.02
N PHE A 424 -31.05 2.00 -8.37
CA PHE A 424 -30.15 0.94 -8.82
C PHE A 424 -30.76 -0.47 -8.67
N SER A 425 -31.47 -0.75 -7.59
CA SER A 425 -32.08 -2.07 -7.35
C SER A 425 -33.20 -2.41 -8.35
N LYS A 426 -33.78 -1.42 -9.03
CA LYS A 426 -34.89 -1.58 -10.00
C LYS A 426 -34.47 -1.78 -11.47
N GLY A 427 -33.22 -2.18 -11.76
CA GLY A 427 -32.88 -2.71 -13.08
C GLY A 427 -32.10 -1.78 -14.02
N PHE A 428 -31.12 -1.04 -13.52
CA PHE A 428 -30.17 -0.31 -14.39
C PHE A 428 -28.80 -0.96 -14.38
N GLY A 429 -28.48 -1.68 -15.47
CA GLY A 429 -27.20 -2.37 -15.64
C GLY A 429 -25.98 -1.45 -15.68
N ALA A 430 -24.81 -2.02 -15.44
CA ALA A 430 -23.48 -1.43 -15.28
C ALA A 430 -23.06 -0.37 -16.34
N ARG A 431 -23.70 -0.30 -17.49
CA ARG A 431 -23.41 0.69 -18.56
C ARG A 431 -23.74 2.15 -18.24
N LYS A 432 -24.62 2.41 -17.25
CA LYS A 432 -24.95 3.80 -16.83
C LYS A 432 -24.19 4.26 -15.59
N PHE A 433 -23.47 3.36 -14.88
CA PHE A 433 -22.69 3.69 -13.69
C PHE A 433 -21.60 4.75 -14.01
N GLY A 434 -20.88 4.59 -15.10
CA GLY A 434 -19.83 5.54 -15.51
C GLY A 434 -20.34 6.96 -15.91
N LYS A 435 -21.62 7.07 -16.34
CA LYS A 435 -22.21 8.38 -16.64
C LYS A 435 -22.75 9.10 -15.39
N MET A 436 -23.13 8.35 -14.37
CA MET A 436 -23.74 8.91 -13.15
C MET A 436 -22.70 9.31 -12.09
N MET A 437 -21.52 8.65 -12.07
CA MET A 437 -20.36 9.09 -11.25
C MET A 437 -19.86 10.49 -11.66
N LYS A 438 -20.05 10.89 -12.93
CA LYS A 438 -19.76 12.26 -13.40
C LYS A 438 -20.77 13.31 -12.92
N GLY A 439 -21.89 12.90 -12.33
CA GLY A 439 -22.97 13.77 -11.86
C GLY A 439 -23.14 13.81 -10.33
N LEU A 440 -22.19 13.28 -9.55
CA LEU A 440 -22.18 13.48 -8.10
C LEU A 440 -21.96 14.97 -7.80
N PRO A 441 -22.87 15.61 -7.06
CA PRO A 441 -22.69 17.01 -6.67
C PRO A 441 -21.38 17.16 -5.88
N PRO A 442 -20.60 18.23 -6.10
CA PRO A 442 -19.37 18.50 -5.34
C PRO A 442 -19.58 18.60 -3.83
N GLU A 443 -20.81 18.75 -3.40
CA GLU A 443 -21.24 18.82 -1.98
C GLU A 443 -21.09 17.51 -1.18
N PHE A 444 -20.78 16.37 -1.85
CA PHE A 444 -20.45 15.11 -1.17
C PHE A 444 -18.98 15.01 -0.80
N LEU A 445 -18.16 15.94 -1.29
CA LEU A 445 -16.71 15.97 -1.12
C LEU A 445 -16.23 17.17 -0.29
N GLN A 446 -17.16 18.06 0.16
CA GLN A 446 -16.89 19.18 1.06
C GLN A 446 -17.38 18.94 2.48
#